data_df21136ae1d48e0f70419222cadeda53
#
_entry.id   df21136ae1d48e0f70419222cadeda53
#
_cell.length_a   1.000
_cell.length_b   1.000
_cell.length_c   1.000
_cell.angle_alpha   90.00
_cell.angle_beta   90.00
_cell.angle_gamma   90.00
#
_symmetry.space_group_name_H-M   'P 1'
#
loop_
_entity.id
_entity.type
_entity.pdbx_description
1 polymer ?
#
loop_
_entity_poly.entity_id
_entity_poly.type
_entity_poly.pdbx_seq_one_letter_code
_entity_poly.pdbx_strand_id
1 'polypeptide(L)'
;MNFILEKCSENIEKIALELKKELQFGEGKAEVVLSVEERTTPGFTLDVQEGKATLSYGSLPALCRGLLTLYSAKGNTYHCEEEPFCKELGYMMDCSRNAVIRLDQLKKMIRVLSLIGYTFIGLYMEDTFAVKEEPYFGYMRGALTPEELKEADAYAKQFGMEIRPYVQTLAHLNQITRYGHYFDMIDCDDILLAGEERTYEFLEHLIRTLSENLSTRKINIGMDEAHMVGLGKYLSKHGYTKRFQIMEQHLERVLSITRKYGFEAEMWSDMFFRLAYDGEYYVTDQDLGVKLNIPEDVKLVYWDYYSLDTNRYDQMIVQHKKITNNVGFAGGAWKWHGFVPHNSYSYHTSVAAFKACRKHQMESIVITGWGDNGAEASQFSNLPALYADAEFSFTSCLEKGEALET
;
A
#
# COMPACT_ATOMS: atom_id res chain seq x y z
N MET A 1 -20.57 -14.76 17.03
CA MET A 1 -20.91 -16.19 17.27
C MET A 1 -19.64 -17.02 17.47
N ASN A 2 -19.69 -17.95 18.39
CA ASN A 2 -18.63 -18.97 18.50
C ASN A 2 -18.91 -20.11 17.51
N PHE A 3 -17.90 -20.50 16.71
CA PHE A 3 -18.08 -21.51 15.66
C PHE A 3 -16.94 -22.52 15.64
N ILE A 4 -17.23 -23.71 15.11
CA ILE A 4 -16.24 -24.72 14.73
C ILE A 4 -16.28 -24.93 13.23
N LEU A 5 -15.13 -25.08 12.60
CA LEU A 5 -15.03 -25.43 11.18
C LEU A 5 -15.38 -26.89 10.99
N GLU A 6 -16.25 -27.17 10.02
CA GLU A 6 -16.40 -28.50 9.44
C GLU A 6 -15.08 -28.91 8.75
N LYS A 7 -14.91 -30.18 8.45
CA LYS A 7 -13.72 -30.67 7.74
C LYS A 7 -13.53 -29.90 6.43
N CYS A 8 -12.42 -29.18 6.29
CA CYS A 8 -12.08 -28.37 5.13
C CYS A 8 -10.66 -28.69 4.64
N SER A 9 -10.13 -27.92 3.69
CA SER A 9 -8.77 -28.09 3.19
C SER A 9 -7.74 -27.74 4.27
N GLU A 10 -6.56 -28.38 4.21
CA GLU A 10 -5.44 -28.11 5.13
C GLU A 10 -5.03 -26.62 5.15
N ASN A 11 -5.16 -25.94 4.01
CA ASN A 11 -4.85 -24.50 3.92
C ASN A 11 -5.83 -23.67 4.76
N ILE A 12 -7.13 -23.94 4.69
CA ILE A 12 -8.15 -23.23 5.47
C ILE A 12 -8.00 -23.52 6.96
N GLU A 13 -7.66 -24.75 7.33
CA GLU A 13 -7.38 -25.13 8.73
C GLU A 13 -6.18 -24.33 9.28
N LYS A 14 -5.10 -24.16 8.50
CA LYS A 14 -3.95 -23.33 8.86
C LYS A 14 -4.32 -21.87 9.04
N ILE A 15 -5.09 -21.30 8.10
CA ILE A 15 -5.59 -19.92 8.21
C ILE A 15 -6.41 -19.75 9.49
N ALA A 16 -7.38 -20.62 9.73
CA ALA A 16 -8.21 -20.57 10.92
C ALA A 16 -7.39 -20.68 12.22
N LEU A 17 -6.38 -21.56 12.25
CA LEU A 17 -5.48 -21.69 13.40
C LEU A 17 -4.70 -20.39 13.68
N GLU A 18 -4.20 -19.74 12.64
CA GLU A 18 -3.50 -18.46 12.78
C GLU A 18 -4.45 -17.34 13.24
N LEU A 19 -5.67 -17.28 12.69
CA LEU A 19 -6.66 -16.26 13.05
C LEU A 19 -7.21 -16.41 14.47
N LYS A 20 -7.13 -17.60 15.09
CA LYS A 20 -7.42 -17.79 16.52
C LYS A 20 -6.52 -16.99 17.45
N LYS A 21 -5.37 -16.51 16.98
CA LYS A 21 -4.51 -15.60 17.74
C LYS A 21 -5.14 -14.20 17.91
N GLU A 22 -6.07 -13.83 17.04
CA GLU A 22 -6.76 -12.52 17.05
C GLU A 22 -8.25 -12.65 17.43
N LEU A 23 -8.89 -13.76 17.06
CA LEU A 23 -10.32 -14.04 17.33
C LEU A 23 -10.46 -15.30 18.19
N GLN A 24 -11.12 -15.20 19.32
CA GLN A 24 -11.34 -16.31 20.23
C GLN A 24 -12.55 -17.18 19.79
N PHE A 25 -12.44 -17.87 18.66
CA PHE A 25 -13.48 -18.79 18.21
C PHE A 25 -13.07 -20.27 18.42
N GLY A 26 -14.05 -21.15 18.53
CA GLY A 26 -13.86 -22.58 18.72
C GLY A 26 -13.44 -22.96 20.14
N GLU A 27 -13.53 -22.04 21.12
CA GLU A 27 -13.35 -22.30 22.55
C GLU A 27 -14.70 -22.46 23.24
N GLY A 28 -14.84 -23.49 24.08
CA GLY A 28 -16.10 -23.78 24.75
C GLY A 28 -17.16 -24.40 23.83
N LYS A 29 -18.45 -24.11 24.11
CA LYS A 29 -19.58 -24.64 23.32
C LYS A 29 -19.74 -23.83 22.03
N ALA A 30 -19.56 -24.47 20.87
CA ALA A 30 -19.84 -23.84 19.60
C ALA A 30 -21.34 -23.57 19.42
N GLU A 31 -21.68 -22.41 18.89
CA GLU A 31 -23.05 -22.00 18.56
C GLU A 31 -23.44 -22.52 17.17
N VAL A 32 -22.46 -22.55 16.25
CA VAL A 32 -22.66 -23.00 14.87
C VAL A 32 -21.53 -23.88 14.37
N VAL A 33 -21.84 -24.76 13.41
CA VAL A 33 -20.88 -25.50 12.58
C VAL A 33 -20.76 -24.79 11.26
N LEU A 34 -19.54 -24.37 10.89
CA LEU A 34 -19.25 -23.61 9.68
C LEU A 34 -18.73 -24.53 8.58
N SER A 35 -19.42 -24.58 7.44
CA SER A 35 -18.90 -25.06 6.17
C SER A 35 -18.40 -23.91 5.30
N VAL A 36 -17.35 -24.15 4.51
CA VAL A 36 -16.74 -23.15 3.62
C VAL A 36 -16.70 -23.67 2.19
N GLU A 37 -17.03 -22.80 1.23
CA GLU A 37 -17.12 -23.15 -0.19
C GLU A 37 -16.47 -22.06 -1.04
N GLU A 38 -15.70 -22.46 -2.07
CA GLU A 38 -15.15 -21.50 -3.04
C GLU A 38 -16.23 -21.12 -4.07
N ARG A 39 -16.23 -19.82 -4.45
CA ARG A 39 -17.06 -19.27 -5.53
C ARG A 39 -16.21 -18.49 -6.53
N THR A 40 -16.73 -18.26 -7.74
CA THR A 40 -16.01 -17.55 -8.80
C THR A 40 -16.16 -16.03 -8.72
N THR A 41 -17.21 -15.53 -8.07
CA THR A 41 -17.44 -14.08 -7.91
C THR A 41 -16.62 -13.53 -6.75
N PRO A 42 -16.12 -12.27 -6.83
CA PRO A 42 -15.42 -11.63 -5.72
C PRO A 42 -16.26 -11.53 -4.45
N GLY A 43 -15.58 -11.32 -3.31
CA GLY A 43 -16.26 -11.13 -2.03
C GLY A 43 -16.69 -12.45 -1.38
N PHE A 44 -17.72 -12.39 -0.54
CA PHE A 44 -18.26 -13.56 0.17
C PHE A 44 -19.77 -13.46 0.38
N THR A 45 -20.39 -14.62 0.61
CA THR A 45 -21.75 -14.73 1.14
C THR A 45 -21.72 -15.58 2.41
N LEU A 46 -22.38 -15.12 3.45
CA LEU A 46 -22.51 -15.80 4.74
C LEU A 46 -23.98 -16.03 5.07
N ASP A 47 -24.37 -17.30 5.21
CA ASP A 47 -25.68 -17.73 5.64
C ASP A 47 -25.58 -18.48 6.97
N VAL A 48 -26.37 -18.07 7.98
CA VAL A 48 -26.46 -18.72 9.27
C VAL A 48 -27.92 -19.13 9.52
N GLN A 49 -28.16 -20.40 9.78
CA GLN A 49 -29.48 -20.95 10.10
C GLN A 49 -29.36 -22.09 11.12
N GLU A 50 -30.04 -21.98 12.24
CA GLU A 50 -30.27 -23.04 13.22
C GLU A 50 -29.01 -23.89 13.58
N GLY A 51 -27.94 -23.23 13.96
CA GLY A 51 -26.70 -23.90 14.37
C GLY A 51 -25.77 -24.33 13.23
N LYS A 52 -26.08 -23.96 11.98
CA LYS A 52 -25.23 -24.15 10.82
C LYS A 52 -24.90 -22.83 10.16
N ALA A 53 -23.70 -22.71 9.64
CA ALA A 53 -23.27 -21.57 8.84
C ALA A 53 -22.61 -22.07 7.55
N THR A 54 -22.87 -21.37 6.45
CA THR A 54 -22.18 -21.58 5.17
C THR A 54 -21.54 -20.27 4.74
N LEU A 55 -20.24 -20.31 4.46
CA LEU A 55 -19.46 -19.18 3.97
C LEU A 55 -18.91 -19.50 2.58
N SER A 56 -19.49 -18.87 1.56
CA SER A 56 -19.00 -18.94 0.19
C SER A 56 -18.09 -17.75 -0.10
N TYR A 57 -16.88 -17.98 -0.61
CA TYR A 57 -15.85 -16.95 -0.78
C TYR A 57 -15.14 -17.01 -2.14
N GLY A 58 -14.78 -15.85 -2.69
CA GLY A 58 -14.07 -15.71 -3.97
C GLY A 58 -12.56 -15.50 -3.84
N SER A 59 -12.06 -15.27 -2.63
CA SER A 59 -10.64 -15.10 -2.33
C SER A 59 -10.35 -15.36 -0.86
N LEU A 60 -9.08 -15.64 -0.50
CA LEU A 60 -8.71 -15.86 0.90
C LEU A 60 -8.92 -14.62 1.79
N PRO A 61 -8.66 -13.37 1.35
CA PRO A 61 -9.05 -12.18 2.11
C PRO A 61 -10.57 -12.08 2.33
N ALA A 62 -11.40 -12.47 1.34
CA ALA A 62 -12.84 -12.52 1.50
C ALA A 62 -13.28 -13.63 2.49
N LEU A 63 -12.63 -14.80 2.48
CA LEU A 63 -12.82 -15.83 3.51
C LEU A 63 -12.54 -15.27 4.91
N CYS A 64 -11.37 -14.62 5.10
CA CYS A 64 -10.99 -14.07 6.40
C CYS A 64 -11.98 -13.00 6.89
N ARG A 65 -12.46 -12.12 5.99
CA ARG A 65 -13.48 -11.11 6.30
C ARG A 65 -14.82 -11.77 6.64
N GLY A 66 -15.22 -12.80 5.92
CA GLY A 66 -16.42 -13.60 6.22
C GLY A 66 -16.33 -14.28 7.60
N LEU A 67 -15.15 -14.77 8.00
CA LEU A 67 -14.93 -15.33 9.35
C LEU A 67 -15.09 -14.25 10.44
N LEU A 68 -14.58 -13.03 10.24
CA LEU A 68 -14.78 -11.90 11.15
C LEU A 68 -16.27 -11.53 11.22
N THR A 69 -16.96 -11.51 10.08
CA THR A 69 -18.40 -11.21 10.01
C THR A 69 -19.19 -12.26 10.79
N LEU A 70 -18.91 -13.57 10.62
CA LEU A 70 -19.55 -14.63 11.41
C LEU A 70 -19.26 -14.49 12.90
N TYR A 71 -17.99 -14.21 13.27
CA TYR A 71 -17.60 -14.00 14.67
C TYR A 71 -18.38 -12.85 15.32
N SER A 72 -18.62 -11.78 14.56
CA SER A 72 -19.36 -10.57 15.02
C SER A 72 -20.87 -10.70 14.94
N ALA A 73 -21.40 -11.65 14.18
CA ALA A 73 -22.83 -11.86 13.97
C ALA A 73 -23.54 -12.24 15.27
N LYS A 74 -24.82 -11.86 15.39
CA LYS A 74 -25.68 -12.13 16.55
C LYS A 74 -27.00 -12.75 16.10
N GLY A 75 -27.57 -13.61 16.93
CA GLY A 75 -28.85 -14.27 16.66
C GLY A 75 -28.70 -15.64 15.98
N ASN A 76 -29.80 -16.38 15.82
CA ASN A 76 -29.82 -17.76 15.28
C ASN A 76 -29.92 -17.80 13.75
N THR A 77 -30.23 -16.68 13.13
CA THR A 77 -30.31 -16.52 11.67
C THR A 77 -29.60 -15.23 11.29
N TYR A 78 -28.76 -15.31 10.25
CA TYR A 78 -28.02 -14.15 9.74
C TYR A 78 -27.69 -14.38 8.26
N HIS A 79 -27.83 -13.34 7.44
CA HIS A 79 -27.41 -13.33 6.05
C HIS A 79 -26.61 -12.08 5.75
N CYS A 80 -25.48 -12.24 5.05
CA CYS A 80 -24.66 -11.14 4.61
C CYS A 80 -23.99 -11.49 3.27
N GLU A 81 -24.05 -10.57 2.33
CA GLU A 81 -23.30 -10.65 1.08
C GLU A 81 -22.49 -9.37 0.92
N GLU A 82 -21.19 -9.52 0.66
CA GLU A 82 -20.28 -8.40 0.47
C GLU A 82 -19.37 -8.63 -0.75
N GLU A 83 -19.27 -7.60 -1.58
CA GLU A 83 -18.38 -7.57 -2.73
C GLU A 83 -17.52 -6.29 -2.72
N PRO A 84 -16.19 -6.39 -2.87
CA PRO A 84 -15.34 -5.22 -2.98
C PRO A 84 -15.52 -4.56 -4.34
N PHE A 85 -15.59 -3.23 -4.41
CA PHE A 85 -15.61 -2.53 -5.69
C PHE A 85 -14.22 -2.39 -6.32
N CYS A 86 -13.15 -2.45 -5.51
CA CYS A 86 -11.76 -2.43 -5.98
C CYS A 86 -11.16 -3.83 -5.93
N LYS A 87 -10.26 -4.13 -6.87
CA LYS A 87 -9.54 -5.42 -6.92
C LYS A 87 -8.46 -5.50 -5.85
N GLU A 88 -7.87 -4.35 -5.51
CA GLU A 88 -6.76 -4.25 -4.59
C GLU A 88 -7.05 -3.18 -3.54
N LEU A 89 -7.04 -3.58 -2.28
CA LEU A 89 -7.01 -2.69 -1.13
C LEU A 89 -5.77 -3.00 -0.30
N GLY A 90 -4.86 -2.04 -0.17
CA GLY A 90 -3.61 -2.20 0.57
C GLY A 90 -3.42 -1.22 1.70
N TYR A 91 -2.56 -1.58 2.63
CA TYR A 91 -2.04 -0.66 3.65
C TYR A 91 -0.53 -0.50 3.46
N MET A 92 -0.08 0.72 3.17
CA MET A 92 1.34 1.06 3.13
C MET A 92 1.80 1.49 4.52
N MET A 93 2.72 0.74 5.07
CA MET A 93 3.30 0.94 6.38
C MET A 93 4.67 1.58 6.26
N ASP A 94 4.85 2.77 6.85
CA ASP A 94 6.15 3.43 6.87
C ASP A 94 7.08 2.74 7.86
N CYS A 95 8.11 2.09 7.31
CA CYS A 95 9.17 1.42 8.06
C CYS A 95 10.46 2.24 8.14
N SER A 96 10.50 3.47 7.55
CA SER A 96 11.73 4.24 7.36
C SER A 96 11.97 5.29 8.44
N ARG A 97 10.91 5.93 8.95
CA ARG A 97 11.02 7.04 9.89
C ARG A 97 11.22 6.53 11.33
N ASN A 98 12.36 5.82 11.57
CA ASN A 98 12.78 5.22 12.85
C ASN A 98 11.84 4.14 13.41
N ALA A 99 11.04 3.49 12.57
CA ALA A 99 10.06 2.52 13.00
C ALA A 99 10.01 1.28 12.08
N VAL A 100 11.15 0.60 11.95
CA VAL A 100 11.15 -0.71 11.28
C VAL A 100 10.32 -1.69 12.10
N ILE A 101 9.33 -2.29 11.46
CA ILE A 101 8.44 -3.22 12.13
C ILE A 101 9.15 -4.56 12.39
N ARG A 102 8.99 -5.10 13.59
CA ARG A 102 9.47 -6.45 13.91
C ARG A 102 8.62 -7.50 13.19
N LEU A 103 9.24 -8.59 12.79
CA LEU A 103 8.59 -9.66 12.03
C LEU A 103 7.35 -10.24 12.72
N ASP A 104 7.39 -10.42 14.06
CA ASP A 104 6.24 -10.90 14.84
C ASP A 104 5.06 -9.93 14.80
N GLN A 105 5.31 -8.62 14.79
CA GLN A 105 4.30 -7.58 14.68
C GLN A 105 3.80 -7.42 13.24
N LEU A 106 4.66 -7.60 12.24
CA LEU A 106 4.25 -7.65 10.84
C LEU A 106 3.29 -8.81 10.60
N LYS A 107 3.59 -10.01 11.11
CA LYS A 107 2.68 -11.17 11.05
C LYS A 107 1.34 -10.89 11.74
N LYS A 108 1.35 -10.19 12.88
CA LYS A 108 0.11 -9.76 13.53
C LYS A 108 -0.69 -8.80 12.64
N MET A 109 -0.02 -7.81 12.04
CA MET A 109 -0.67 -6.88 11.11
C MET A 109 -1.28 -7.59 9.89
N ILE A 110 -0.57 -8.59 9.32
CA ILE A 110 -1.08 -9.42 8.24
C ILE A 110 -2.40 -10.11 8.65
N ARG A 111 -2.45 -10.75 9.82
CA ARG A 111 -3.68 -11.40 10.30
C ARG A 111 -4.82 -10.42 10.48
N VAL A 112 -4.57 -9.27 11.13
CA VAL A 112 -5.59 -8.27 11.38
C VAL A 112 -6.12 -7.68 10.07
N LEU A 113 -5.24 -7.34 9.14
CA LEU A 113 -5.65 -6.77 7.85
C LEU A 113 -6.36 -7.80 6.97
N SER A 114 -5.96 -9.08 7.00
CA SER A 114 -6.70 -10.13 6.28
C SER A 114 -8.13 -10.27 6.81
N LEU A 115 -8.34 -10.17 8.13
CA LEU A 115 -9.65 -10.23 8.76
C LEU A 115 -10.59 -9.10 8.31
N ILE A 116 -10.06 -7.95 7.92
CA ILE A 116 -10.86 -6.84 7.43
C ILE A 116 -10.89 -6.74 5.89
N GLY A 117 -10.25 -7.69 5.19
CA GLY A 117 -10.36 -7.86 3.74
C GLY A 117 -9.31 -7.12 2.90
N TYR A 118 -8.18 -6.71 3.48
CA TYR A 118 -7.05 -6.16 2.74
C TYR A 118 -6.36 -7.26 1.91
N THR A 119 -5.82 -6.86 0.75
CA THR A 119 -5.20 -7.78 -0.22
C THR A 119 -3.68 -7.69 -0.25
N PHE A 120 -3.09 -6.61 0.27
CA PHE A 120 -1.64 -6.46 0.37
C PHE A 120 -1.20 -5.52 1.50
N ILE A 121 0.06 -5.67 1.90
CA ILE A 121 0.78 -4.71 2.73
C ILE A 121 1.94 -4.15 1.92
N GLY A 122 1.99 -2.82 1.78
CA GLY A 122 3.15 -2.09 1.29
C GLY A 122 4.13 -1.83 2.42
N LEU A 123 5.40 -2.20 2.24
CA LEU A 123 6.46 -1.80 3.15
C LEU A 123 7.22 -0.62 2.51
N TYR A 124 7.01 0.58 3.07
CA TYR A 124 7.77 1.75 2.65
C TYR A 124 9.14 1.74 3.32
N MET A 125 10.17 1.59 2.50
CA MET A 125 11.53 1.33 2.95
C MET A 125 12.52 2.19 2.18
N GLU A 126 12.95 3.30 2.75
CA GLU A 126 13.99 4.16 2.15
C GLU A 126 15.34 3.45 2.16
N ASP A 127 15.80 3.07 3.38
CA ASP A 127 17.05 2.35 3.61
C ASP A 127 16.89 1.20 4.62
N THR A 128 15.69 0.70 4.85
CA THR A 128 15.40 -0.20 5.97
C THR A 128 15.23 -1.67 5.58
N PHE A 129 15.93 -2.09 4.54
CA PHE A 129 16.15 -3.51 4.20
C PHE A 129 17.61 -3.75 3.83
N ALA A 130 18.13 -4.93 4.15
CA ALA A 130 19.54 -5.24 3.96
C ALA A 130 19.85 -5.57 2.50
N VAL A 131 20.88 -4.91 1.95
CA VAL A 131 21.39 -5.12 0.59
C VAL A 131 22.87 -5.47 0.69
N LYS A 132 23.25 -6.66 0.21
CA LYS A 132 24.58 -7.24 0.42
C LYS A 132 25.71 -6.38 -0.15
N GLU A 133 25.50 -5.79 -1.33
CA GLU A 133 26.48 -4.99 -2.06
C GLU A 133 26.59 -3.55 -1.53
N GLU A 134 25.63 -3.13 -0.70
CA GLU A 134 25.55 -1.75 -0.19
C GLU A 134 25.64 -1.74 1.35
N PRO A 135 26.86 -1.89 1.91
CA PRO A 135 27.05 -2.18 3.35
C PRO A 135 26.62 -1.06 4.30
N TYR A 136 26.47 0.16 3.79
CA TYR A 136 25.98 1.29 4.59
C TYR A 136 24.48 1.56 4.40
N PHE A 137 23.83 0.86 3.45
CA PHE A 137 22.40 0.92 3.28
C PHE A 137 21.71 0.15 4.42
N GLY A 138 20.91 0.86 5.19
CA GLY A 138 20.28 0.29 6.39
C GLY A 138 21.20 0.09 7.60
N TYR A 139 22.45 0.57 7.55
CA TYR A 139 23.41 0.40 8.63
C TYR A 139 22.90 1.03 9.94
N MET A 140 22.83 0.23 11.01
CA MET A 140 22.28 0.59 12.32
C MET A 140 20.82 1.11 12.32
N ARG A 141 20.04 0.78 11.27
CA ARG A 141 18.64 1.18 11.14
C ARG A 141 17.65 0.08 11.53
N GLY A 142 18.12 -1.11 11.89
CA GLY A 142 17.26 -2.28 12.14
C GLY A 142 16.64 -2.80 10.83
N ALA A 143 17.37 -2.70 9.73
CA ALA A 143 16.92 -3.12 8.40
C ALA A 143 16.43 -4.57 8.40
N LEU A 144 15.31 -4.83 7.70
CA LEU A 144 14.78 -6.16 7.50
C LEU A 144 15.77 -7.01 6.70
N THR A 145 16.06 -8.20 7.19
CA THR A 145 16.95 -9.14 6.51
C THR A 145 16.23 -9.81 5.33
N PRO A 146 16.98 -10.38 4.36
CA PRO A 146 16.40 -11.20 3.29
C PRO A 146 15.53 -12.35 3.81
N GLU A 147 15.95 -12.98 4.91
CA GLU A 147 15.22 -14.07 5.56
C GLU A 147 13.89 -13.58 6.16
N GLU A 148 13.89 -12.43 6.83
CA GLU A 148 12.67 -11.81 7.37
C GLU A 148 11.69 -11.41 6.27
N LEU A 149 12.19 -10.86 5.14
CA LEU A 149 11.35 -10.53 3.99
C LEU A 149 10.71 -11.79 3.38
N LYS A 150 11.48 -12.87 3.19
CA LYS A 150 10.97 -14.17 2.69
C LYS A 150 9.93 -14.77 3.64
N GLU A 151 10.19 -14.69 4.94
CA GLU A 151 9.29 -15.24 5.95
C GLU A 151 7.97 -14.44 6.03
N ALA A 152 8.04 -13.11 5.94
CA ALA A 152 6.87 -12.24 5.87
C ALA A 152 6.04 -12.51 4.59
N ASP A 153 6.68 -12.62 3.44
CA ASP A 153 6.04 -12.93 2.16
C ASP A 153 5.34 -14.28 2.18
N ALA A 154 6.04 -15.32 2.63
CA ALA A 154 5.45 -16.66 2.75
C ALA A 154 4.26 -16.68 3.73
N TYR A 155 4.34 -15.92 4.81
CA TYR A 155 3.26 -15.82 5.78
C TYR A 155 2.03 -15.07 5.22
N ALA A 156 2.24 -13.94 4.53
CA ALA A 156 1.15 -13.19 3.90
C ALA A 156 0.41 -14.01 2.84
N LYS A 157 1.12 -14.78 2.06
CA LYS A 157 0.55 -15.70 1.05
C LYS A 157 -0.44 -16.71 1.61
N GLN A 158 -0.27 -17.15 2.85
CA GLN A 158 -1.24 -18.06 3.49
C GLN A 158 -2.64 -17.46 3.55
N PHE A 159 -2.73 -16.12 3.65
CA PHE A 159 -3.98 -15.36 3.69
C PHE A 159 -4.39 -14.79 2.31
N GLY A 160 -3.67 -15.15 1.24
CA GLY A 160 -3.89 -14.56 -0.08
C GLY A 160 -3.48 -13.09 -0.18
N MET A 161 -2.63 -12.63 0.73
CA MET A 161 -2.09 -11.26 0.73
C MET A 161 -0.69 -11.22 0.11
N GLU A 162 -0.32 -10.06 -0.44
CA GLU A 162 1.03 -9.78 -0.92
C GLU A 162 1.80 -8.87 0.05
N ILE A 163 3.13 -9.03 0.13
CA ILE A 163 4.02 -8.00 0.65
C ILE A 163 4.62 -7.26 -0.54
N ARG A 164 4.30 -5.97 -0.69
CA ARG A 164 4.79 -5.14 -1.79
C ARG A 164 5.86 -4.17 -1.31
N PRO A 165 7.03 -4.11 -1.97
CA PRO A 165 8.03 -3.11 -1.66
C PRO A 165 7.62 -1.74 -2.19
N TYR A 166 7.72 -0.73 -1.34
CA TYR A 166 7.62 0.69 -1.64
C TYR A 166 8.99 1.30 -1.35
N VAL A 167 9.73 1.63 -2.39
CA VAL A 167 11.12 2.10 -2.27
C VAL A 167 11.29 3.46 -2.92
N GLN A 168 12.41 4.10 -2.62
CA GLN A 168 12.77 5.37 -3.21
C GLN A 168 13.89 5.19 -4.23
N THR A 169 13.67 5.72 -5.42
CA THR A 169 14.63 5.62 -6.53
C THR A 169 15.15 6.98 -7.01
N LEU A 170 14.72 8.08 -6.40
CA LEU A 170 15.17 9.41 -6.76
C LEU A 170 15.39 10.34 -5.55
N ALA A 171 14.38 10.55 -4.69
CA ALA A 171 14.46 11.42 -3.51
C ALA A 171 14.24 10.63 -2.20
N HIS A 172 14.08 11.31 -1.07
CA HIS A 172 13.85 10.73 0.27
C HIS A 172 14.93 9.76 0.77
N LEU A 173 16.17 9.94 0.33
CA LEU A 173 17.29 9.08 0.70
C LEU A 173 18.24 9.73 1.72
N ASN A 174 17.73 10.61 2.59
CA ASN A 174 18.48 11.31 3.64
C ASN A 174 19.41 10.41 4.45
N GLN A 175 18.99 9.18 4.69
CA GLN A 175 19.74 8.29 5.58
C GLN A 175 21.06 7.83 4.96
N ILE A 176 21.14 7.67 3.65
CA ILE A 176 22.36 7.27 2.98
C ILE A 176 23.30 8.45 2.74
N THR A 177 22.79 9.69 2.65
CA THR A 177 23.61 10.88 2.35
C THR A 177 24.65 11.20 3.43
N ARG A 178 24.52 10.62 4.62
CA ARG A 178 25.50 10.76 5.72
C ARG A 178 26.80 9.97 5.50
N TYR A 179 26.78 8.99 4.56
CA TYR A 179 27.92 8.13 4.33
C TYR A 179 28.68 8.55 3.07
N GLY A 180 29.97 8.84 3.21
CA GLY A 180 30.83 9.25 2.07
C GLY A 180 30.88 8.25 0.92
N HIS A 181 30.53 6.99 1.18
CA HIS A 181 30.41 5.94 0.17
C HIS A 181 29.39 6.26 -0.95
N TYR A 182 28.40 7.11 -0.66
CA TYR A 182 27.32 7.46 -1.60
C TYR A 182 27.43 8.88 -2.16
N PHE A 183 28.43 9.67 -1.76
CA PHE A 183 28.50 11.08 -2.15
C PHE A 183 28.60 11.33 -3.65
N ASP A 184 29.19 10.42 -4.41
CA ASP A 184 29.34 10.56 -5.87
C ASP A 184 28.00 10.40 -6.61
N MET A 185 27.05 9.67 -6.04
CA MET A 185 25.72 9.47 -6.63
C MET A 185 24.62 10.37 -6.03
N ILE A 186 24.96 11.35 -5.18
CA ILE A 186 24.01 12.35 -4.67
C ILE A 186 24.11 13.63 -5.49
N ASP A 187 22.98 14.10 -6.01
CA ASP A 187 22.87 15.38 -6.72
C ASP A 187 22.92 16.55 -5.74
N CYS A 188 21.92 16.67 -4.90
CA CYS A 188 21.81 17.61 -3.78
C CYS A 188 20.84 17.05 -2.74
N ASP A 189 20.97 17.48 -1.51
CA ASP A 189 20.16 17.06 -0.36
C ASP A 189 20.04 15.51 -0.30
N ASP A 190 18.85 15.00 -0.48
CA ASP A 190 18.51 13.58 -0.45
C ASP A 190 18.21 12.99 -1.85
N ILE A 191 18.53 13.74 -2.91
CA ILE A 191 18.20 13.41 -4.30
C ILE A 191 19.38 12.74 -4.99
N LEU A 192 19.13 11.63 -5.66
CA LEU A 192 20.13 10.90 -6.45
C LEU A 192 20.52 11.69 -7.70
N LEU A 193 21.79 11.56 -8.08
CA LEU A 193 22.35 12.13 -9.30
C LEU A 193 21.93 11.30 -10.52
N ALA A 194 20.90 11.77 -11.22
CA ALA A 194 20.42 11.14 -12.44
C ALA A 194 21.49 11.13 -13.54
N GLY A 195 21.51 10.08 -14.35
CA GLY A 195 22.44 9.94 -15.48
C GLY A 195 23.79 9.30 -15.15
N GLU A 196 24.14 9.12 -13.88
CA GLU A 196 25.39 8.46 -13.45
C GLU A 196 25.22 6.95 -13.32
N GLU A 197 26.13 6.17 -13.88
CA GLU A 197 26.03 4.70 -13.85
C GLU A 197 26.03 4.15 -12.42
N ARG A 198 26.80 4.72 -11.49
CA ARG A 198 26.83 4.31 -10.08
C ARG A 198 25.45 4.40 -9.43
N THR A 199 24.65 5.41 -9.80
CA THR A 199 23.26 5.55 -9.33
C THR A 199 22.43 4.34 -9.77
N TYR A 200 22.54 3.92 -11.02
CA TYR A 200 21.75 2.80 -11.54
C TYR A 200 22.25 1.44 -11.09
N GLU A 201 23.57 1.28 -10.86
CA GLU A 201 24.14 0.10 -10.19
C GLU A 201 23.56 -0.06 -8.77
N PHE A 202 23.51 1.04 -8.00
CA PHE A 202 22.89 1.08 -6.68
C PHE A 202 21.42 0.66 -6.74
N LEU A 203 20.63 1.28 -7.61
CA LEU A 203 19.20 0.97 -7.77
C LEU A 203 18.98 -0.47 -8.23
N GLU A 204 19.85 -1.00 -9.08
CA GLU A 204 19.81 -2.40 -9.49
C GLU A 204 20.05 -3.35 -8.31
N HIS A 205 21.01 -3.04 -7.42
CA HIS A 205 21.26 -3.83 -6.21
C HIS A 205 20.00 -3.88 -5.31
N LEU A 206 19.30 -2.75 -5.14
CA LEU A 206 18.05 -2.67 -4.36
C LEU A 206 16.95 -3.55 -4.98
N ILE A 207 16.66 -3.32 -6.27
CA ILE A 207 15.55 -3.98 -6.98
C ILE A 207 15.79 -5.48 -7.11
N ARG A 208 17.03 -5.90 -7.40
CA ARG A 208 17.42 -7.30 -7.42
C ARG A 208 17.19 -7.97 -6.06
N THR A 209 17.69 -7.36 -4.99
CA THR A 209 17.49 -7.89 -3.62
C THR A 209 16.03 -8.13 -3.32
N LEU A 210 15.15 -7.18 -3.68
CA LEU A 210 13.71 -7.33 -3.46
C LEU A 210 13.11 -8.44 -4.32
N SER A 211 13.54 -8.57 -5.58
CA SER A 211 13.05 -9.61 -6.49
C SER A 211 13.41 -11.03 -6.05
N GLU A 212 14.54 -11.19 -5.36
CA GLU A 212 15.03 -12.47 -4.84
C GLU A 212 14.36 -12.89 -3.52
N ASN A 213 13.73 -11.93 -2.81
CA ASN A 213 13.22 -12.15 -1.47
C ASN A 213 11.70 -11.98 -1.32
N LEU A 214 11.04 -11.40 -2.33
CA LEU A 214 9.58 -11.24 -2.37
C LEU A 214 9.01 -11.91 -3.61
N SER A 215 7.85 -12.53 -3.46
CA SER A 215 7.19 -13.22 -4.56
C SER A 215 6.28 -12.33 -5.40
N THR A 216 5.89 -11.16 -4.87
CA THR A 216 5.15 -10.16 -5.64
C THR A 216 5.94 -9.72 -6.86
N ARG A 217 5.23 -9.30 -7.90
CA ARG A 217 5.84 -8.65 -9.07
C ARG A 217 5.38 -7.20 -9.21
N LYS A 218 4.91 -6.59 -8.11
CA LYS A 218 4.55 -5.17 -8.02
C LYS A 218 5.50 -4.45 -7.10
N ILE A 219 5.97 -3.29 -7.52
CA ILE A 219 6.89 -2.43 -6.78
C ILE A 219 6.51 -0.97 -6.95
N ASN A 220 6.40 -0.22 -5.85
CA ASN A 220 6.36 1.24 -5.94
C ASN A 220 7.79 1.77 -5.90
N ILE A 221 8.17 2.54 -6.92
CA ILE A 221 9.52 3.08 -7.10
C ILE A 221 9.69 4.50 -6.54
N GLY A 222 8.69 5.04 -5.87
CA GLY A 222 8.74 6.36 -5.26
C GLY A 222 8.72 7.51 -6.27
N MET A 223 9.81 8.26 -6.35
CA MET A 223 10.07 9.40 -7.23
C MET A 223 9.24 10.66 -6.92
N ASP A 224 8.62 10.72 -5.73
CA ASP A 224 7.88 11.87 -5.23
C ASP A 224 8.82 12.95 -4.69
N GLU A 225 8.31 14.18 -4.66
CA GLU A 225 8.89 15.35 -4.01
C GLU A 225 10.36 15.69 -4.36
N ALA A 226 10.88 15.21 -5.49
CA ALA A 226 12.23 15.50 -5.98
C ALA A 226 12.36 16.96 -6.50
N HIS A 227 12.00 17.94 -5.63
CA HIS A 227 11.86 19.34 -6.02
C HIS A 227 13.15 19.98 -6.56
N MET A 228 14.30 19.52 -6.12
CA MET A 228 15.61 20.07 -6.48
C MET A 228 16.36 19.22 -7.52
N VAL A 229 15.70 18.25 -8.15
CA VAL A 229 16.33 17.36 -9.16
C VAL A 229 17.03 18.16 -10.25
N GLY A 230 18.29 17.86 -10.50
CA GLY A 230 19.11 18.50 -11.52
C GLY A 230 19.65 19.88 -11.15
N LEU A 231 19.53 20.33 -9.91
CA LEU A 231 19.99 21.66 -9.46
C LEU A 231 21.27 21.63 -8.62
N GLY A 232 21.84 20.46 -8.38
CA GLY A 232 23.09 20.28 -7.63
C GLY A 232 24.28 19.91 -8.52
N LYS A 233 24.85 18.74 -8.32
CA LYS A 233 25.99 18.24 -9.11
C LYS A 233 25.63 18.04 -10.58
N TYR A 234 24.39 17.67 -10.88
CA TYR A 234 23.91 17.56 -12.24
C TYR A 234 24.10 18.89 -12.99
N LEU A 235 23.61 20.00 -12.39
CA LEU A 235 23.77 21.33 -12.97
C LEU A 235 25.25 21.67 -13.22
N SER A 236 26.13 21.33 -12.25
CA SER A 236 27.56 21.60 -12.36
C SER A 236 28.26 20.81 -13.46
N LYS A 237 27.79 19.57 -13.72
CA LYS A 237 28.38 18.67 -14.72
C LYS A 237 27.83 18.91 -16.13
N HIS A 238 26.52 19.13 -16.25
CA HIS A 238 25.79 19.09 -17.53
C HIS A 238 25.22 20.45 -17.96
N GLY A 239 25.29 21.46 -17.09
CA GLY A 239 24.57 22.71 -17.28
C GLY A 239 23.08 22.56 -17.01
N TYR A 240 22.33 23.67 -17.23
CA TYR A 240 20.88 23.64 -17.01
C TYR A 240 20.17 22.73 -18.03
N THR A 241 19.43 21.77 -17.49
CA THR A 241 18.53 20.88 -18.22
C THR A 241 17.13 21.03 -17.62
N LYS A 242 16.08 20.99 -18.43
CA LYS A 242 14.71 21.02 -17.92
C LYS A 242 14.50 19.82 -16.96
N ARG A 243 14.10 20.08 -15.75
CA ARG A 243 13.92 19.06 -14.68
C ARG A 243 13.00 17.92 -15.12
N PHE A 244 11.95 18.25 -15.87
CA PHE A 244 11.04 17.26 -16.44
C PHE A 244 11.79 16.26 -17.34
N GLN A 245 12.69 16.73 -18.19
CA GLN A 245 13.49 15.88 -19.08
C GLN A 245 14.46 14.98 -18.28
N ILE A 246 15.05 15.50 -17.20
CA ILE A 246 15.91 14.69 -16.30
C ILE A 246 15.10 13.57 -15.69
N MET A 247 13.90 13.89 -15.21
CA MET A 247 13.00 12.93 -14.59
C MET A 247 12.53 11.84 -15.58
N GLU A 248 12.16 12.20 -16.80
CA GLU A 248 11.77 11.22 -17.83
C GLU A 248 12.91 10.25 -18.15
N GLN A 249 14.14 10.77 -18.35
CA GLN A 249 15.32 9.96 -18.63
C GLN A 249 15.67 9.04 -17.45
N HIS A 250 15.57 9.54 -16.22
CA HIS A 250 15.79 8.75 -15.02
C HIS A 250 14.73 7.64 -14.86
N LEU A 251 13.45 7.98 -15.04
CA LEU A 251 12.36 7.02 -14.99
C LEU A 251 12.58 5.86 -15.99
N GLU A 252 12.92 6.15 -17.23
CA GLU A 252 13.14 5.09 -18.22
C GLU A 252 14.30 4.15 -17.81
N ARG A 253 15.36 4.67 -17.21
CA ARG A 253 16.46 3.86 -16.68
C ARG A 253 15.98 2.98 -15.51
N VAL A 254 15.20 3.53 -14.58
CA VAL A 254 14.62 2.77 -13.46
C VAL A 254 13.67 1.69 -13.96
N LEU A 255 12.79 2.01 -14.92
CA LEU A 255 11.88 1.04 -15.53
C LEU A 255 12.62 -0.08 -16.27
N SER A 256 13.74 0.23 -16.92
CA SER A 256 14.59 -0.80 -17.53
C SER A 256 15.08 -1.80 -16.48
N ILE A 257 15.44 -1.33 -15.28
CA ILE A 257 15.87 -2.20 -14.18
C ILE A 257 14.68 -3.00 -13.64
N THR A 258 13.52 -2.38 -13.39
CA THR A 258 12.33 -3.09 -12.87
C THR A 258 11.89 -4.19 -13.84
N ARG A 259 11.83 -3.89 -15.15
CA ARG A 259 11.51 -4.87 -16.21
C ARG A 259 12.49 -6.05 -16.23
N LYS A 260 13.81 -5.79 -16.06
CA LYS A 260 14.85 -6.83 -15.99
C LYS A 260 14.58 -7.86 -14.89
N TYR A 261 14.02 -7.42 -13.77
CA TYR A 261 13.67 -8.27 -12.62
C TYR A 261 12.19 -8.68 -12.58
N GLY A 262 11.43 -8.40 -13.65
CA GLY A 262 10.05 -8.83 -13.83
C GLY A 262 9.04 -8.09 -12.95
N PHE A 263 9.36 -6.88 -12.49
CA PHE A 263 8.44 -6.05 -11.74
C PHE A 263 7.56 -5.18 -12.64
N GLU A 264 6.29 -5.06 -12.28
CA GLU A 264 5.36 -4.03 -12.69
C GLU A 264 5.53 -2.82 -11.76
N ALA A 265 5.94 -1.69 -12.32
CA ALA A 265 6.26 -0.51 -11.53
C ALA A 265 5.03 0.36 -11.25
N GLU A 266 4.92 0.84 -10.02
CA GLU A 266 4.02 1.93 -9.60
C GLU A 266 4.88 3.10 -9.13
N MET A 267 4.41 4.35 -9.29
CA MET A 267 5.10 5.52 -8.78
C MET A 267 4.13 6.60 -8.34
N TRP A 268 4.57 7.46 -7.42
CA TRP A 268 3.81 8.64 -7.04
C TRP A 268 3.75 9.64 -8.19
N SER A 269 2.60 10.25 -8.40
CA SER A 269 2.31 11.05 -9.60
C SER A 269 2.66 12.53 -9.48
N ASP A 270 2.90 13.04 -8.28
CA ASP A 270 2.99 14.49 -7.99
C ASP A 270 4.02 15.22 -8.83
N MET A 271 5.20 14.63 -9.06
CA MET A 271 6.27 15.30 -9.79
C MET A 271 5.91 15.61 -11.25
N PHE A 272 5.05 14.81 -11.89
CA PHE A 272 4.58 15.13 -13.24
C PHE A 272 3.77 16.42 -13.27
N PHE A 273 2.90 16.62 -12.29
CA PHE A 273 2.11 17.84 -12.14
C PHE A 273 3.00 19.01 -11.70
N ARG A 274 3.79 18.83 -10.66
CA ARG A 274 4.66 19.89 -10.10
C ARG A 274 5.66 20.45 -11.12
N LEU A 275 6.27 19.60 -11.93
CA LEU A 275 7.23 20.04 -12.95
C LEU A 275 6.56 20.68 -14.17
N ALA A 276 5.30 20.36 -14.45
CA ALA A 276 4.52 20.94 -15.53
C ALA A 276 3.84 22.27 -15.13
N TYR A 277 3.55 22.49 -13.85
CA TYR A 277 2.73 23.59 -13.34
C TYR A 277 3.39 24.35 -12.19
N ASP A 278 4.65 24.75 -12.36
CA ASP A 278 5.38 25.66 -11.45
C ASP A 278 5.33 25.26 -9.96
N GLY A 279 5.29 23.96 -9.66
CA GLY A 279 5.27 23.38 -8.32
C GLY A 279 3.88 22.96 -7.82
N GLU A 280 2.81 23.30 -8.55
CA GLU A 280 1.46 22.93 -8.15
C GLU A 280 1.17 21.45 -8.44
N TYR A 281 0.61 20.75 -7.44
CA TYR A 281 0.16 19.37 -7.61
C TYR A 281 -1.33 19.29 -7.97
N TYR A 282 -2.17 20.09 -7.30
CA TYR A 282 -3.63 20.03 -7.46
C TYR A 282 -4.09 20.88 -8.64
N VAL A 283 -4.03 20.31 -9.83
CA VAL A 283 -4.41 20.95 -11.09
C VAL A 283 -5.77 20.43 -11.53
N THR A 284 -6.85 21.12 -11.12
CA THR A 284 -8.22 20.63 -11.31
C THR A 284 -8.88 21.12 -12.60
N ASP A 285 -8.60 22.37 -13.05
CA ASP A 285 -9.37 23.08 -14.08
C ASP A 285 -8.56 23.38 -15.35
N GLN A 286 -7.29 22.99 -15.43
CA GLN A 286 -6.45 23.33 -16.56
C GLN A 286 -6.35 22.17 -17.56
N ASP A 287 -6.30 22.50 -18.85
CA ASP A 287 -5.83 21.54 -19.83
C ASP A 287 -4.35 21.27 -19.55
N LEU A 288 -3.99 19.98 -19.41
CA LEU A 288 -2.60 19.57 -19.26
C LEU A 288 -1.86 19.83 -20.58
N GLY A 289 -1.65 21.10 -20.94
CA GLY A 289 -1.06 21.56 -22.20
C GLY A 289 0.35 21.03 -22.51
N VAL A 290 0.88 20.17 -21.64
CA VAL A 290 2.11 19.41 -21.83
C VAL A 290 1.73 17.97 -22.12
N LYS A 291 2.11 17.46 -23.28
CA LYS A 291 1.99 16.04 -23.59
C LYS A 291 3.03 15.29 -22.75
N LEU A 292 2.58 14.71 -21.65
CA LEU A 292 3.40 13.86 -20.80
C LEU A 292 3.56 12.51 -21.49
N ASN A 293 4.80 12.10 -21.74
CA ASN A 293 5.10 10.80 -22.31
C ASN A 293 5.40 9.81 -21.18
N ILE A 294 4.33 9.25 -20.59
CA ILE A 294 4.45 8.26 -19.53
C ILE A 294 4.39 6.87 -20.15
N PRO A 295 5.35 5.99 -19.87
CA PRO A 295 5.29 4.60 -20.31
C PRO A 295 4.00 3.91 -19.85
N GLU A 296 3.36 3.15 -20.74
CA GLU A 296 2.08 2.50 -20.45
C GLU A 296 2.16 1.44 -19.35
N ASP A 297 3.33 0.89 -19.11
CA ASP A 297 3.61 -0.15 -18.15
C ASP A 297 3.92 0.36 -16.72
N VAL A 298 3.88 1.68 -16.51
CA VAL A 298 3.97 2.24 -15.15
C VAL A 298 2.59 2.69 -14.66
N LYS A 299 2.25 2.31 -13.41
CA LYS A 299 1.04 2.79 -12.75
C LYS A 299 1.32 4.12 -12.05
N LEU A 300 0.57 5.17 -12.39
CA LEU A 300 0.61 6.42 -11.63
C LEU A 300 -0.31 6.34 -10.43
N VAL A 301 0.23 6.58 -9.24
CA VAL A 301 -0.53 6.59 -8.00
C VAL A 301 -0.81 8.05 -7.60
N TYR A 302 -2.07 8.45 -7.76
CA TYR A 302 -2.57 9.71 -7.22
C TYR A 302 -2.68 9.62 -5.71
N TRP A 303 -1.98 10.48 -4.97
CA TRP A 303 -2.07 10.55 -3.52
C TRP A 303 -2.72 11.85 -3.05
N ASP A 304 -3.69 11.74 -2.17
CA ASP A 304 -4.32 12.87 -1.47
C ASP A 304 -4.96 12.38 -0.17
N TYR A 305 -4.64 13.03 0.91
CA TYR A 305 -5.16 12.74 2.25
C TYR A 305 -5.68 14.00 2.95
N TYR A 306 -5.86 15.09 2.23
CA TYR A 306 -6.09 16.42 2.80
C TYR A 306 -7.49 16.94 2.52
N SER A 307 -8.14 16.52 1.46
CA SER A 307 -9.41 17.06 1.04
C SER A 307 -10.59 16.39 1.74
N LEU A 308 -11.55 17.21 2.18
CA LEU A 308 -12.88 16.77 2.62
C LEU A 308 -13.91 16.90 1.49
N ASP A 309 -13.52 17.38 0.32
CA ASP A 309 -14.38 17.60 -0.84
C ASP A 309 -14.18 16.51 -1.88
N THR A 310 -15.23 15.72 -2.11
CA THR A 310 -15.27 14.67 -3.14
C THR A 310 -14.96 15.22 -4.53
N ASN A 311 -15.33 16.48 -4.86
CA ASN A 311 -15.09 17.06 -6.17
C ASN A 311 -13.61 17.21 -6.47
N ARG A 312 -12.76 17.50 -5.48
CA ARG A 312 -11.31 17.55 -5.67
C ARG A 312 -10.77 16.20 -6.12
N TYR A 313 -11.12 15.13 -5.41
CA TYR A 313 -10.71 13.77 -5.79
C TYR A 313 -11.21 13.39 -7.18
N ASP A 314 -12.48 13.71 -7.49
CA ASP A 314 -13.09 13.48 -8.79
C ASP A 314 -12.32 14.15 -9.92
N GLN A 315 -12.04 15.45 -9.79
CA GLN A 315 -11.30 16.24 -10.76
C GLN A 315 -9.86 15.74 -10.95
N MET A 316 -9.16 15.46 -9.86
CA MET A 316 -7.78 14.95 -9.92
C MET A 316 -7.70 13.55 -10.55
N ILE A 317 -8.62 12.64 -10.27
CA ILE A 317 -8.68 11.34 -10.94
C ILE A 317 -8.89 11.53 -12.46
N VAL A 318 -9.77 12.46 -12.86
CA VAL A 318 -9.97 12.80 -14.27
C VAL A 318 -8.68 13.33 -14.91
N GLN A 319 -7.92 14.19 -14.22
CA GLN A 319 -6.64 14.69 -14.72
C GLN A 319 -5.61 13.56 -14.92
N HIS A 320 -5.49 12.65 -13.95
CA HIS A 320 -4.61 11.49 -14.08
C HIS A 320 -5.02 10.59 -15.27
N LYS A 321 -6.32 10.35 -15.44
CA LYS A 321 -6.84 9.55 -16.56
C LYS A 321 -6.67 10.19 -17.94
N LYS A 322 -6.41 11.50 -18.03
CA LYS A 322 -5.98 12.15 -19.28
C LYS A 322 -4.52 11.82 -19.63
N ILE A 323 -3.70 11.50 -18.64
CA ILE A 323 -2.28 11.19 -18.80
C ILE A 323 -2.09 9.71 -19.13
N THR A 324 -2.74 8.83 -18.36
CA THR A 324 -2.64 7.37 -18.51
C THR A 324 -3.92 6.69 -18.06
N ASN A 325 -4.20 5.49 -18.62
CA ASN A 325 -5.28 4.65 -18.13
C ASN A 325 -4.88 3.81 -16.89
N ASN A 326 -3.58 3.70 -16.58
CA ASN A 326 -3.05 2.92 -15.47
C ASN A 326 -2.88 3.81 -14.25
N VAL A 327 -3.98 4.03 -13.51
CA VAL A 327 -4.03 4.94 -12.35
C VAL A 327 -4.44 4.17 -11.11
N GLY A 328 -3.66 4.32 -10.02
CA GLY A 328 -4.00 3.92 -8.66
C GLY A 328 -4.33 5.14 -7.79
N PHE A 329 -4.95 4.90 -6.64
CA PHE A 329 -5.23 5.93 -5.64
C PHE A 329 -4.57 5.60 -4.30
N ALA A 330 -4.03 6.62 -3.64
CA ALA A 330 -3.49 6.53 -2.29
C ALA A 330 -4.22 7.48 -1.34
N GLY A 331 -4.96 6.93 -0.40
CA GLY A 331 -5.52 7.63 0.75
C GLY A 331 -4.58 7.60 1.96
N GLY A 332 -4.98 8.18 3.09
CA GLY A 332 -4.13 8.25 4.26
C GLY A 332 -4.83 7.95 5.58
N ALA A 333 -4.25 7.06 6.36
CA ALA A 333 -4.58 6.84 7.76
C ALA A 333 -3.65 7.67 8.63
N TRP A 334 -4.12 8.85 9.04
CA TRP A 334 -3.35 9.92 9.67
C TRP A 334 -2.78 9.54 11.04
N LYS A 335 -1.49 9.22 11.10
CA LYS A 335 -0.75 9.00 12.34
C LYS A 335 0.57 9.77 12.41
N TRP A 336 0.92 10.53 11.40
CA TRP A 336 2.23 11.19 11.25
C TRP A 336 2.32 12.59 11.86
N HIS A 337 1.23 13.09 12.44
CA HIS A 337 1.17 14.41 13.07
C HIS A 337 1.40 14.42 14.60
N GLY A 338 1.88 13.33 15.19
CA GLY A 338 2.18 13.28 16.63
C GLY A 338 1.93 11.92 17.25
N PHE A 339 1.74 11.90 18.58
CA PHE A 339 1.65 10.66 19.36
C PHE A 339 0.34 9.90 19.23
N VAL A 340 -0.71 10.55 18.69
CA VAL A 340 -2.06 10.00 18.59
C VAL A 340 -2.52 10.08 17.14
N PRO A 341 -3.11 9.01 16.57
CA PRO A 341 -3.65 9.04 15.23
C PRO A 341 -4.85 9.97 15.13
N HIS A 342 -5.03 10.62 13.98
CA HIS A 342 -6.18 11.46 13.70
C HIS A 342 -7.27 10.67 12.96
N ASN A 343 -7.82 9.63 13.63
CA ASN A 343 -8.76 8.69 13.01
C ASN A 343 -10.04 9.37 12.47
N SER A 344 -10.58 10.39 13.15
CA SER A 344 -11.73 11.14 12.66
C SER A 344 -11.45 11.85 11.35
N TYR A 345 -10.27 12.51 11.23
CA TYR A 345 -9.89 13.16 9.98
C TYR A 345 -9.66 12.15 8.85
N SER A 346 -8.98 11.03 9.16
CA SER A 346 -8.81 9.91 8.22
C SER A 346 -10.16 9.42 7.68
N TYR A 347 -11.13 9.22 8.57
CA TYR A 347 -12.49 8.81 8.21
C TYR A 347 -13.13 9.79 7.20
N HIS A 348 -13.11 11.09 7.49
CA HIS A 348 -13.77 12.09 6.63
C HIS A 348 -13.08 12.24 5.26
N THR A 349 -11.75 12.23 5.21
CA THR A 349 -11.01 12.26 3.94
C THR A 349 -11.27 10.99 3.13
N SER A 350 -11.32 9.83 3.78
CA SER A 350 -11.64 8.54 3.14
C SER A 350 -13.05 8.51 2.57
N VAL A 351 -14.06 8.98 3.30
CA VAL A 351 -15.45 9.08 2.77
C VAL A 351 -15.48 9.88 1.46
N ALA A 352 -14.82 11.04 1.43
CA ALA A 352 -14.76 11.88 0.24
C ALA A 352 -14.03 11.19 -0.93
N ALA A 353 -12.88 10.57 -0.63
CA ALA A 353 -12.04 9.90 -1.63
C ALA A 353 -12.70 8.64 -2.19
N PHE A 354 -13.26 7.77 -1.34
CA PHE A 354 -13.87 6.51 -1.79
C PHE A 354 -15.13 6.73 -2.65
N LYS A 355 -15.89 7.82 -2.40
CA LYS A 355 -17.00 8.22 -3.30
C LYS A 355 -16.49 8.49 -4.73
N ALA A 356 -15.38 9.22 -4.87
CA ALA A 356 -14.76 9.49 -6.17
C ALA A 356 -14.13 8.21 -6.77
N CYS A 357 -13.41 7.42 -5.98
CA CYS A 357 -12.81 6.16 -6.43
C CYS A 357 -13.87 5.20 -6.98
N ARG A 358 -15.00 5.06 -6.30
CA ARG A 358 -16.12 4.22 -6.74
C ARG A 358 -16.74 4.76 -8.06
N LYS A 359 -16.98 6.06 -8.15
CA LYS A 359 -17.50 6.71 -9.37
C LYS A 359 -16.61 6.44 -10.59
N HIS A 360 -15.29 6.47 -10.38
CA HIS A 360 -14.31 6.25 -11.44
C HIS A 360 -13.84 4.80 -11.57
N GLN A 361 -14.44 3.86 -10.83
CA GLN A 361 -14.09 2.44 -10.87
C GLN A 361 -12.58 2.21 -10.67
N MET A 362 -12.00 2.86 -9.65
CA MET A 362 -10.58 2.68 -9.32
C MET A 362 -10.36 1.26 -8.81
N GLU A 363 -9.50 0.51 -9.49
CA GLU A 363 -9.25 -0.90 -9.18
C GLU A 363 -8.19 -1.12 -8.10
N SER A 364 -7.28 -0.16 -7.92
CA SER A 364 -6.16 -0.25 -6.99
C SER A 364 -6.17 0.94 -6.02
N ILE A 365 -6.31 0.63 -4.74
CA ILE A 365 -6.33 1.62 -3.64
C ILE A 365 -5.32 1.18 -2.58
N VAL A 366 -4.51 2.13 -2.13
CA VAL A 366 -3.61 1.94 -0.98
C VAL A 366 -3.87 3.02 0.06
N ILE A 367 -3.94 2.62 1.33
CA ILE A 367 -4.04 3.56 2.45
C ILE A 367 -2.65 3.70 3.06
N THR A 368 -2.13 4.91 3.11
CA THR A 368 -0.78 5.19 3.60
C THR A 368 -0.80 5.49 5.09
N GLY A 369 0.14 4.90 5.81
CA GLY A 369 0.37 5.19 7.24
C GLY A 369 1.78 5.76 7.44
N TRP A 370 2.00 7.01 6.97
CA TRP A 370 3.27 7.70 7.06
C TRP A 370 3.77 7.85 8.50
N GLY A 371 5.08 7.97 8.66
CA GLY A 371 5.76 8.19 9.94
C GLY A 371 6.41 9.56 10.07
N ASP A 372 6.60 10.26 8.93
CA ASP A 372 7.22 11.58 8.78
C ASP A 372 8.39 11.86 9.76
N ASN A 373 8.15 12.63 10.81
CA ASN A 373 9.18 13.14 11.70
C ASN A 373 9.61 12.19 12.83
N GLY A 374 9.29 10.90 12.78
CA GLY A 374 9.81 9.97 13.78
C GLY A 374 8.88 8.82 14.16
N ALA A 375 7.72 8.69 13.50
CA ALA A 375 6.77 7.60 13.71
C ALA A 375 6.34 7.41 15.18
N GLU A 376 6.03 8.51 15.87
CA GLU A 376 5.69 8.52 17.30
C GLU A 376 4.42 7.71 17.62
N ALA A 377 3.43 7.69 16.71
CA ALA A 377 2.22 6.88 16.85
C ALA A 377 2.45 5.44 16.38
N SER A 378 1.91 4.49 17.14
CA SER A 378 1.99 3.07 16.78
C SER A 378 1.35 2.76 15.43
N GLN A 379 1.90 1.82 14.67
CA GLN A 379 1.30 1.29 13.43
C GLN A 379 -0.11 0.71 13.68
N PHE A 380 -0.36 0.13 14.85
CA PHE A 380 -1.67 -0.43 15.21
C PHE A 380 -2.71 0.63 15.61
N SER A 381 -2.30 1.86 15.85
CA SER A 381 -3.23 2.95 16.20
C SER A 381 -4.12 3.37 15.03
N ASN A 382 -3.73 3.03 13.78
CA ASN A 382 -4.50 3.28 12.56
C ASN A 382 -5.65 2.29 12.33
N LEU A 383 -5.73 1.20 13.08
CA LEU A 383 -6.73 0.16 12.83
C LEU A 383 -8.17 0.66 12.72
N PRO A 384 -8.64 1.66 13.50
CA PRO A 384 -9.99 2.21 13.31
C PRO A 384 -10.19 2.85 11.93
N ALA A 385 -9.20 3.61 11.43
CA ALA A 385 -9.25 4.20 10.09
C ALA A 385 -9.20 3.10 9.01
N LEU A 386 -8.28 2.14 9.12
CA LEU A 386 -8.15 1.03 8.18
C LEU A 386 -9.40 0.14 8.13
N TYR A 387 -10.08 -0.04 9.27
CA TYR A 387 -11.36 -0.74 9.31
C TYR A 387 -12.43 0.04 8.53
N ALA A 388 -12.53 1.36 8.72
CA ALA A 388 -13.46 2.19 7.99
C ALA A 388 -13.19 2.15 6.47
N ASP A 389 -11.92 2.22 6.05
CA ASP A 389 -11.53 2.11 4.64
C ASP A 389 -11.92 0.76 4.04
N ALA A 390 -11.74 -0.33 4.79
CA ALA A 390 -12.22 -1.65 4.41
C ALA A 390 -13.75 -1.69 4.23
N GLU A 391 -14.51 -1.10 5.18
CA GLU A 391 -15.96 -0.98 5.06
C GLU A 391 -16.36 -0.19 3.80
N PHE A 392 -15.68 0.91 3.48
CA PHE A 392 -15.95 1.71 2.27
C PHE A 392 -15.60 0.97 0.96
N SER A 393 -14.70 0.01 0.99
CA SER A 393 -14.33 -0.78 -0.19
C SER A 393 -15.38 -1.80 -0.57
N PHE A 394 -16.23 -2.25 0.35
CA PHE A 394 -17.29 -3.22 0.11
C PHE A 394 -18.65 -2.55 -0.20
N THR A 395 -19.48 -3.20 -1.01
CA THR A 395 -20.69 -2.59 -1.64
C THR A 395 -21.77 -2.14 -0.68
N SER A 396 -21.86 -2.73 0.51
CA SER A 396 -22.92 -2.45 1.47
C SER A 396 -22.62 -1.32 2.45
N CYS A 397 -21.42 -0.75 2.43
CA CYS A 397 -20.88 -0.04 3.59
C CYS A 397 -20.81 1.48 3.48
N LEU A 398 -20.87 2.08 2.28
CA LEU A 398 -20.95 3.56 2.17
C LEU A 398 -22.24 4.13 2.78
N GLU A 399 -23.34 3.40 2.63
CA GLU A 399 -24.61 3.77 3.27
C GLU A 399 -24.60 3.53 4.79
N LYS A 400 -23.91 2.46 5.24
CA LYS A 400 -23.73 2.16 6.68
C LYS A 400 -22.69 3.08 7.35
N GLY A 401 -21.65 3.53 6.60
CA GLY A 401 -20.66 4.49 7.08
C GLY A 401 -21.25 5.84 7.43
N GLU A 402 -22.25 6.31 6.69
CA GLU A 402 -23.00 7.52 7.02
C GLU A 402 -23.88 7.34 8.29
N ALA A 403 -24.25 6.10 8.62
CA ALA A 403 -25.01 5.77 9.83
C ALA A 403 -24.15 5.59 11.10
N LEU A 404 -22.81 5.43 10.96
CA LEU A 404 -21.90 5.35 12.11
C LEU A 404 -21.57 6.71 12.72
N GLU A 405 -21.91 7.82 12.05
CA GLU A 405 -21.75 9.20 12.55
C GLU A 405 -22.97 9.74 13.31
N THR A 406 -24.11 9.07 13.27
CA THR A 406 -25.34 9.47 14.01
C THR A 406 -25.54 8.62 15.27
#